data_fc611085fcfd1f9e7b91494e9199230e
#
_entry.id   fc611085fcfd1f9e7b91494e9199230e
#
_cell.length_a   1.000
_cell.length_b   1.000
_cell.length_c   1.000
_cell.angle_alpha   90.00
_cell.angle_beta   90.00
_cell.angle_gamma   90.00
#
_symmetry.space_group_name_H-M   'P 1'
#
loop_
_entity.id
_entity.type
_entity.pdbx_description
1 polymer ?
#
loop_
_entity_poly.entity_id
_entity_poly.type
_entity_poly.pdbx_seq_one_letter_code
_entity_poly.pdbx_strand_id
1 'polypeptide(L)'
;MTFPIPAMLLALQLATPAADGVPQFNTEPTCRGAGTASNAVSGAKEVCLTKEKQARDDLARQWAGFPAADRSRCVSSTSSGGIPSYVQLLTCLETAKLARELPKDKGRATTGAAPSR
;
A
#
# COMPACT_ATOMS: atom_id res chain seq x y z
N MET A 1 33.23 -25.81 43.81
CA MET A 1 32.88 -26.24 42.46
C MET A 1 31.94 -25.22 41.89
N THR A 2 32.47 -24.36 41.02
CA THR A 2 31.70 -23.34 40.35
C THR A 2 31.26 -23.91 39.01
N PHE A 3 29.96 -24.07 38.85
CA PHE A 3 29.38 -24.42 37.55
C PHE A 3 29.31 -23.16 36.72
N PRO A 4 29.86 -23.14 35.52
CA PRO A 4 29.63 -22.03 34.64
C PRO A 4 28.16 -22.06 34.16
N ILE A 5 27.45 -21.06 34.51
CA ILE A 5 26.13 -20.82 33.97
C ILE A 5 26.32 -20.46 32.48
N PRO A 6 25.80 -21.24 31.55
CA PRO A 6 25.83 -20.82 30.19
C PRO A 6 24.95 -19.58 30.07
N ALA A 7 25.56 -18.50 29.71
CA ALA A 7 24.80 -17.31 29.30
C ALA A 7 23.97 -17.72 28.10
N MET A 8 22.70 -17.97 28.34
CA MET A 8 21.72 -18.02 27.27
C MET A 8 21.67 -16.62 26.68
N LEU A 9 22.37 -16.44 25.60
CA LEU A 9 22.11 -15.34 24.70
C LEU A 9 20.69 -15.54 24.21
N LEU A 10 19.76 -14.85 24.86
CA LEU A 10 18.48 -14.58 24.25
C LEU A 10 18.78 -13.73 23.04
N ALA A 11 18.90 -14.36 21.94
CA ALA A 11 18.83 -13.68 20.67
C ALA A 11 17.42 -13.09 20.62
N LEU A 12 17.33 -11.82 20.97
CA LEU A 12 16.13 -11.05 20.67
C LEU A 12 16.04 -11.05 19.18
N GLN A 13 15.29 -11.96 18.64
CA GLN A 13 14.91 -11.89 17.26
C GLN A 13 13.93 -10.74 17.15
N LEU A 14 14.48 -9.60 16.78
CA LEU A 14 13.68 -8.53 16.27
C LEU A 14 13.04 -9.04 14.98
N ALA A 15 11.95 -9.75 15.14
CA ALA A 15 11.07 -9.99 14.03
C ALA A 15 10.58 -8.61 13.60
N THR A 16 11.19 -8.08 12.55
CA THR A 16 10.58 -6.96 11.85
C THR A 16 9.18 -7.41 11.49
N PRO A 17 8.17 -6.75 12.03
CA PRO A 17 6.81 -7.17 11.72
C PRO A 17 6.63 -7.05 10.21
N ALA A 18 6.23 -8.11 9.58
CA ALA A 18 5.87 -8.08 8.17
C ALA A 18 4.82 -6.99 7.89
N ALA A 19 4.13 -6.55 8.92
CA ALA A 19 3.16 -5.45 8.86
C ALA A 19 3.78 -4.11 8.50
N ASP A 20 5.11 -3.92 8.68
CA ASP A 20 5.75 -2.66 8.34
C ASP A 20 6.28 -2.61 6.91
N GLY A 21 6.22 -3.70 6.19
CA GLY A 21 6.61 -3.74 4.80
C GLY A 21 5.43 -3.60 3.84
N VAL A 22 5.74 -3.42 2.57
CA VAL A 22 4.70 -3.43 1.54
C VAL A 22 3.98 -4.78 1.58
N PRO A 23 2.66 -4.79 1.64
CA PRO A 23 1.92 -6.05 1.67
C PRO A 23 2.11 -6.81 0.37
N GLN A 24 1.95 -8.13 0.42
CA GLN A 24 2.01 -8.95 -0.78
C GLN A 24 0.59 -9.22 -1.27
N PHE A 25 0.26 -8.63 -2.40
CA PHE A 25 -1.02 -8.84 -3.04
C PHE A 25 -0.87 -9.83 -4.20
N ASN A 26 -1.86 -10.68 -4.36
CA ASN A 26 -2.00 -11.46 -5.59
C ASN A 26 -2.77 -10.62 -6.60
N THR A 27 -2.08 -10.10 -7.60
CA THR A 27 -2.68 -9.21 -8.59
C THR A 27 -3.24 -9.95 -9.81
N GLU A 28 -3.11 -11.26 -9.87
CA GLU A 28 -3.67 -12.04 -10.96
C GLU A 28 -5.18 -11.85 -11.11
N PRO A 29 -5.98 -11.98 -10.05
CA PRO A 29 -7.43 -11.72 -10.18
C PRO A 29 -7.74 -10.31 -10.62
N THR A 30 -6.98 -9.34 -10.12
CA THR A 30 -7.15 -7.93 -10.48
C THR A 30 -6.98 -7.72 -11.98
N CYS A 31 -5.92 -8.29 -12.54
CA CYS A 31 -5.58 -8.10 -13.94
C CYS A 31 -6.31 -9.05 -14.88
N ARG A 32 -6.80 -10.16 -14.36
CA ARG A 32 -7.62 -11.07 -15.17
C ARG A 32 -8.88 -10.37 -15.68
N GLY A 33 -9.50 -9.56 -14.84
CA GLY A 33 -10.67 -8.79 -15.24
C GLY A 33 -10.37 -7.84 -16.40
N ALA A 34 -9.17 -7.26 -16.42
CA ALA A 34 -8.78 -6.37 -17.49
C ALA A 34 -8.69 -7.11 -18.84
N GLY A 35 -8.27 -8.36 -18.82
CA GLY A 35 -8.12 -9.16 -20.03
C GLY A 35 -9.43 -9.77 -20.54
N THR A 36 -10.48 -9.76 -19.72
CA THR A 36 -11.75 -10.40 -20.07
C THR A 36 -12.89 -9.41 -20.27
N ALA A 37 -12.65 -8.14 -20.07
CA ALA A 37 -13.68 -7.12 -20.31
C ALA A 37 -14.09 -7.12 -21.78
N SER A 38 -15.36 -6.86 -22.05
CA SER A 38 -15.90 -6.94 -23.40
C SER A 38 -15.24 -5.98 -24.38
N ASN A 39 -14.64 -4.91 -23.89
CA ASN A 39 -13.91 -3.94 -24.69
C ASN A 39 -12.41 -4.00 -24.44
N ALA A 40 -11.91 -5.11 -23.93
CA ALA A 40 -10.49 -5.24 -23.65
C ALA A 40 -9.69 -5.27 -24.94
N VAL A 41 -8.55 -4.57 -24.92
CA VAL A 41 -7.61 -4.60 -26.02
C VAL A 41 -6.62 -5.73 -25.82
N SER A 42 -5.97 -6.14 -26.91
CA SER A 42 -4.93 -7.16 -26.84
C SER A 42 -3.82 -6.69 -25.88
N GLY A 43 -3.40 -7.58 -25.01
CA GLY A 43 -2.36 -7.29 -24.04
C GLY A 43 -2.81 -6.53 -22.79
N ALA A 44 -4.11 -6.30 -22.61
CA ALA A 44 -4.62 -5.54 -21.46
C ALA A 44 -4.24 -6.18 -20.13
N LYS A 45 -4.26 -7.50 -20.03
CA LYS A 45 -3.84 -8.21 -18.83
C LYS A 45 -2.36 -7.95 -18.51
N GLU A 46 -1.51 -8.05 -19.50
CA GLU A 46 -0.07 -7.87 -19.35
C GLU A 46 0.28 -6.42 -18.97
N VAL A 47 -0.41 -5.46 -19.55
CA VAL A 47 -0.26 -4.05 -19.19
C VAL A 47 -0.67 -3.83 -17.73
N CYS A 48 -1.77 -4.43 -17.31
CA CYS A 48 -2.21 -4.38 -15.92
C CYS A 48 -1.16 -4.94 -14.98
N LEU A 49 -0.63 -6.14 -15.26
CA LEU A 49 0.38 -6.78 -14.42
C LEU A 49 1.66 -5.93 -14.35
N THR A 50 2.05 -5.30 -15.44
CA THR A 50 3.22 -4.42 -15.47
C THR A 50 2.98 -3.19 -14.58
N LYS A 51 1.82 -2.58 -14.68
CA LYS A 51 1.48 -1.42 -13.85
C LYS A 51 1.41 -1.78 -12.36
N GLU A 52 0.87 -2.94 -12.03
CA GLU A 52 0.85 -3.42 -10.65
C GLU A 52 2.27 -3.63 -10.13
N LYS A 53 3.13 -4.22 -10.92
CA LYS A 53 4.53 -4.41 -10.53
C LYS A 53 5.25 -3.08 -10.33
N GLN A 54 5.06 -2.13 -11.23
CA GLN A 54 5.65 -0.80 -11.12
C GLN A 54 5.18 -0.11 -9.85
N ALA A 55 3.88 -0.17 -9.55
CA ALA A 55 3.33 0.42 -8.34
C ALA A 55 3.91 -0.23 -7.09
N ARG A 56 4.08 -1.56 -7.09
CA ARG A 56 4.72 -2.26 -5.98
C ARG A 56 6.16 -1.78 -5.79
N ASP A 57 6.90 -1.63 -6.87
CA ASP A 57 8.29 -1.18 -6.80
C ASP A 57 8.37 0.27 -6.29
N ASP A 58 7.46 1.13 -6.73
CA ASP A 58 7.36 2.50 -6.24
C ASP A 58 7.01 2.55 -4.75
N LEU A 59 6.08 1.71 -4.32
CA LEU A 59 5.72 1.57 -2.92
C LEU A 59 6.91 1.14 -2.08
N ALA A 60 7.68 0.16 -2.57
CA ALA A 60 8.86 -0.32 -1.84
C ALA A 60 9.87 0.80 -1.61
N ARG A 61 10.06 1.67 -2.59
CA ARG A 61 10.99 2.78 -2.47
C ARG A 61 10.50 3.87 -1.52
N GLN A 62 9.21 4.06 -1.42
CA GLN A 62 8.61 5.17 -0.67
C GLN A 62 8.00 4.75 0.66
N TRP A 63 7.93 3.46 0.94
CA TRP A 63 7.14 2.92 2.03
C TRP A 63 7.43 3.56 3.38
N ALA A 64 8.71 3.65 3.73
CA ALA A 64 9.13 4.21 5.01
C ALA A 64 8.82 5.71 5.13
N GLY A 65 8.66 6.39 4.00
CA GLY A 65 8.34 7.81 3.98
C GLY A 65 6.86 8.13 4.22
N PHE A 66 5.98 7.14 4.11
CA PHE A 66 4.58 7.35 4.41
C PHE A 66 4.32 7.16 5.90
N PRO A 67 3.48 8.01 6.51
CA PRO A 67 3.14 7.83 7.92
C PRO A 67 2.48 6.48 8.18
N ALA A 68 2.81 5.87 9.32
CA ALA A 68 2.29 4.55 9.67
C ALA A 68 0.75 4.50 9.68
N ALA A 69 0.11 5.56 10.13
CA ALA A 69 -1.35 5.62 10.14
C ALA A 69 -1.94 5.59 8.74
N ASP A 70 -1.30 6.28 7.80
CA ASP A 70 -1.76 6.28 6.40
C ASP A 70 -1.51 4.91 5.75
N ARG A 71 -0.37 4.30 6.03
CA ARG A 71 -0.08 2.95 5.53
C ARG A 71 -1.13 1.96 5.99
N SER A 72 -1.42 1.94 7.27
CA SER A 72 -2.42 1.06 7.85
C SER A 72 -3.80 1.29 7.26
N ARG A 73 -4.22 2.53 7.16
CA ARG A 73 -5.54 2.89 6.62
C ARG A 73 -5.66 2.51 5.15
N CYS A 74 -4.65 2.82 4.36
CA CYS A 74 -4.67 2.54 2.92
C CYS A 74 -4.60 1.04 2.62
N VAL A 75 -3.81 0.28 3.39
CA VAL A 75 -3.77 -1.17 3.25
C VAL A 75 -5.14 -1.77 3.59
N SER A 76 -5.74 -1.33 4.68
CA SER A 76 -7.05 -1.82 5.11
C SER A 76 -8.12 -1.50 4.06
N SER A 77 -8.12 -0.28 3.55
CA SER A 77 -9.08 0.16 2.54
C SER A 77 -8.93 -0.63 1.24
N THR A 78 -7.70 -0.85 0.80
CA THR A 78 -7.43 -1.58 -0.43
C THR A 78 -7.78 -3.07 -0.28
N SER A 79 -7.50 -3.65 0.88
CA SER A 79 -7.75 -5.07 1.12
C SER A 79 -9.24 -5.38 1.29
N SER A 80 -10.00 -4.47 1.89
CA SER A 80 -11.41 -4.71 2.14
C SER A 80 -12.27 -4.62 0.88
N GLY A 81 -11.73 -4.11 -0.22
CA GLY A 81 -12.44 -4.06 -1.49
C GLY A 81 -12.52 -5.39 -2.23
N GLY A 82 -11.87 -6.43 -1.72
CA GLY A 82 -11.95 -7.77 -2.29
C GLY A 82 -10.98 -8.05 -3.43
N ILE A 83 -10.51 -7.04 -4.12
CA ILE A 83 -9.57 -7.18 -5.23
C ILE A 83 -8.39 -6.25 -4.94
N PRO A 84 -7.35 -6.77 -4.31
CA PRO A 84 -6.22 -5.92 -3.91
C PRO A 84 -5.41 -5.44 -5.12
N SER A 85 -4.95 -4.20 -5.06
CA SER A 85 -4.20 -3.59 -6.15
C SER A 85 -3.12 -2.67 -5.57
N TYR A 86 -1.90 -2.83 -6.04
CA TYR A 86 -0.79 -1.95 -5.68
C TYR A 86 -0.99 -0.54 -6.23
N VAL A 87 -1.59 -0.44 -7.42
CA VAL A 87 -1.92 0.88 -8.00
C VAL A 87 -2.88 1.62 -7.09
N GLN A 88 -3.90 0.95 -6.58
CA GLN A 88 -4.86 1.56 -5.66
C GLN A 88 -4.21 1.93 -4.33
N LEU A 89 -3.35 1.06 -3.81
CA LEU A 89 -2.64 1.32 -2.56
C LEU A 89 -1.73 2.54 -2.71
N LEU A 90 -0.96 2.61 -3.78
CA LEU A 90 -0.09 3.74 -4.06
C LEU A 90 -0.89 5.03 -4.21
N THR A 91 -2.00 4.98 -4.94
CA THR A 91 -2.88 6.14 -5.13
C THR A 91 -3.44 6.62 -3.78
N CYS A 92 -3.86 5.70 -2.92
CA CYS A 92 -4.34 6.06 -1.58
C CYS A 92 -3.27 6.80 -0.78
N LEU A 93 -2.05 6.27 -0.78
CA LEU A 93 -0.94 6.85 -0.01
C LEU A 93 -0.49 8.19 -0.58
N GLU A 94 -0.42 8.32 -1.90
CA GLU A 94 -0.07 9.58 -2.53
C GLU A 94 -1.13 10.65 -2.30
N THR A 95 -2.40 10.27 -2.32
CA THR A 95 -3.50 11.18 -2.01
C THR A 95 -3.44 11.63 -0.56
N ALA A 96 -3.17 10.73 0.37
CA ALA A 96 -3.02 11.07 1.77
C ALA A 96 -1.84 12.02 1.99
N LYS A 97 -0.73 11.76 1.31
CA LYS A 97 0.45 12.61 1.37
C LYS A 97 0.13 14.02 0.85
N LEU A 98 -0.51 14.10 -0.28
CA LEU A 98 -0.90 15.38 -0.87
C LEU A 98 -1.82 16.16 0.08
N ALA A 99 -2.77 15.48 0.70
CA ALA A 99 -3.67 16.12 1.66
C ALA A 99 -2.92 16.69 2.86
N ARG A 100 -1.85 16.02 3.31
CA ARG A 100 -1.02 16.54 4.41
C ARG A 100 -0.19 17.75 4.01
N GLU A 101 0.20 17.84 2.74
CA GLU A 101 1.01 18.94 2.23
C GLU A 101 0.17 20.19 1.94
N LEU A 102 -1.15 20.05 1.82
CA LEU A 102 -2.01 21.19 1.57
C LEU A 102 -2.17 22.02 2.85
N PRO A 103 -2.22 23.36 2.73
CA PRO A 103 -2.57 24.19 3.87
C PRO A 103 -3.95 23.79 4.42
N LYS A 104 -4.09 23.79 5.73
CA LYS A 104 -5.33 23.34 6.38
C LYS A 104 -6.56 24.09 5.86
N ASP A 105 -6.41 25.37 5.58
CA ASP A 105 -7.51 26.18 5.10
C ASP A 105 -7.96 25.73 3.71
N LYS A 106 -7.02 25.45 2.82
CA LYS A 106 -7.35 24.95 1.49
C LYS A 106 -7.93 23.56 1.52
N GLY A 107 -7.39 22.70 2.35
CA GLY A 107 -7.92 21.35 2.50
C GLY A 107 -9.34 21.35 3.02
N ARG A 108 -9.61 22.21 3.99
CA ARG A 108 -10.95 22.33 4.55
C ARG A 108 -11.93 22.93 3.54
N ALA A 109 -11.51 23.94 2.82
CA ALA A 109 -12.34 24.56 1.80
C ALA A 109 -12.70 23.57 0.70
N THR A 110 -11.75 22.78 0.27
CA THR A 110 -11.98 21.75 -0.73
C THR A 110 -12.98 20.72 -0.23
N THR A 111 -12.83 20.29 1.00
CA THR A 111 -13.72 19.30 1.59
C THR A 111 -15.12 19.87 1.81
N GLY A 112 -15.21 21.09 2.32
CA GLY A 112 -16.49 21.67 2.64
C GLY A 112 -17.26 22.16 1.45
N ALA A 113 -16.56 22.50 0.40
CA ALA A 113 -17.19 23.10 -0.70
C ALA A 113 -17.79 22.15 -1.63
N ALA A 114 -17.52 20.96 -1.39
CA ALA A 114 -17.94 20.11 -2.30
C ALA A 114 -19.27 20.33 -2.73
N PRO A 115 -20.14 20.63 -2.36
CA PRO A 115 -21.20 20.60 -2.92
C PRO A 115 -21.80 21.52 -3.49
N SER A 116 -21.85 21.79 -3.62
CA SER A 116 -22.70 22.30 -3.83
C SER A 116 -23.01 23.24 -4.33
N ARG A 117 -23.25 23.42 -4.97
CA ARG A 117 -23.90 24.34 -5.48
C ARG A 117 -23.93 24.27 -6.76
#